data_7771e3615aadb44ddf8fa15299fe984f
#
_entry.id   7771e3615aadb44ddf8fa15299fe984f
#
_cell.length_a   1.000
_cell.length_b   1.000
_cell.length_c   1.000
_cell.angle_alpha   90.00
_cell.angle_beta   90.00
_cell.angle_gamma   90.00
#
_symmetry.space_group_name_H-M   'P 1'
#
loop_
_entity.id
_entity.type
_entity.pdbx_description
1 polymer ?
#
loop_
_entity_poly.entity_id
_entity_poly.type
_entity_poly.pdbx_seq_one_letter_code
_entity_poly.pdbx_strand_id
1 'polypeptide(L)'
;MTPLFDLPLAELREHRTAAQEPPDLDGYWSRALAEARSQAAEPVLTPHEVAAYRELDVQDVSFSGGDGHRIRAWYLRPRGAGDAPLACRVTFIGYGGGRDYPIAHSLYPACGYATLVMDSRSQGGTWSAGDTPDPGAGASGAEHPGVMSRGIASPETYYYRRLYVDAVRAVETAASLPGVDRGRIGVAGMSQGGALALATAALAPGLVRLCHSDMPFMCDIERALDVASDPPYTELVEYLALHPELDHAARLTLRHVDNALLASRIEAKTLMCVGLRDTVCPPSTVFAAYNAIGSPKEIDVLPYSGHEVPSAYAERQLADFVQTFG
;
A
#
# COMPACT_ATOMS: atom_id res chain seq x y z
N MET A 1 27.98 -2.41 2.24
CA MET A 1 26.98 -3.21 2.98
C MET A 1 26.67 -2.42 4.26
N THR A 2 25.43 -2.01 4.44
CA THR A 2 24.97 -1.29 5.63
C THR A 2 25.14 -2.19 6.87
N PRO A 3 25.74 -1.74 7.97
CA PRO A 3 25.79 -2.53 9.20
C PRO A 3 24.40 -2.70 9.81
N LEU A 4 24.26 -3.62 10.75
CA LEU A 4 23.07 -3.67 11.59
C LEU A 4 23.11 -2.44 12.51
N PHE A 5 22.03 -1.66 12.49
CA PHE A 5 21.94 -0.36 13.18
C PHE A 5 20.72 -0.26 14.10
N ASP A 6 19.75 -1.16 13.90
CA ASP A 6 18.51 -1.21 14.67
C ASP A 6 18.60 -2.30 15.76
N LEU A 7 17.50 -2.60 16.40
CA LEU A 7 17.42 -3.56 17.51
C LEU A 7 17.89 -4.97 17.10
N PRO A 8 18.46 -5.76 18.02
CA PRO A 8 18.73 -7.18 17.81
C PRO A 8 17.42 -7.94 17.47
N LEU A 9 17.52 -9.00 16.65
CA LEU A 9 16.35 -9.75 16.18
C LEU A 9 15.46 -10.27 17.34
N ALA A 10 16.05 -10.64 18.46
CA ALA A 10 15.28 -11.09 19.63
C ALA A 10 14.39 -9.96 20.19
N GLU A 11 14.91 -8.75 20.24
CA GLU A 11 14.18 -7.56 20.66
C GLU A 11 13.14 -7.12 19.62
N LEU A 12 13.48 -7.20 18.32
CA LEU A 12 12.54 -6.92 17.24
C LEU A 12 11.27 -7.78 17.34
N ARG A 13 11.39 -9.06 17.68
CA ARG A 13 10.26 -9.99 17.83
C ARG A 13 9.28 -9.58 18.93
N GLU A 14 9.73 -8.80 19.90
CA GLU A 14 8.91 -8.31 21.03
C GLU A 14 8.56 -6.83 20.90
N HIS A 15 9.16 -6.12 19.93
CA HIS A 15 9.00 -4.68 19.79
C HIS A 15 7.55 -4.30 19.50
N ARG A 16 7.08 -3.24 20.15
CA ARG A 16 5.77 -2.60 19.95
C ARG A 16 5.96 -1.10 19.82
N THR A 17 5.11 -0.44 19.06
CA THR A 17 5.10 1.01 19.02
C THR A 17 4.83 1.61 20.40
N ALA A 18 5.52 2.70 20.73
CA ALA A 18 5.23 3.52 21.89
C ALA A 18 4.15 4.58 21.61
N ALA A 19 3.82 4.81 20.34
CA ALA A 19 2.80 5.77 19.93
C ALA A 19 1.42 5.34 20.46
N GLN A 20 0.66 6.32 20.92
CA GLN A 20 -0.70 6.09 21.43
C GLN A 20 -1.70 6.21 20.29
N GLU A 21 -2.58 5.23 20.20
CA GLU A 21 -3.70 5.25 19.25
C GLU A 21 -4.60 6.45 19.53
N PRO A 22 -4.94 7.26 18.49
CA PRO A 22 -5.94 8.32 18.64
C PRO A 22 -7.29 7.75 19.07
N PRO A 23 -7.97 8.37 20.05
CA PRO A 23 -9.23 7.83 20.60
C PRO A 23 -10.37 7.82 19.57
N ASP A 24 -10.25 8.58 18.50
CA ASP A 24 -11.23 8.68 17.43
C ASP A 24 -10.84 7.91 16.16
N LEU A 25 -9.76 7.10 16.16
CA LEU A 25 -9.18 6.47 14.98
C LEU A 25 -10.20 5.69 14.14
N ASP A 26 -11.04 4.84 14.78
CA ASP A 26 -12.07 4.08 14.08
C ASP A 26 -13.16 5.00 13.50
N GLY A 27 -13.58 6.00 14.26
CA GLY A 27 -14.55 6.99 13.81
C GLY A 27 -14.02 7.85 12.67
N TYR A 28 -12.75 8.22 12.73
CA TYR A 28 -12.06 8.97 11.68
C TYR A 28 -12.07 8.22 10.34
N TRP A 29 -11.61 6.96 10.33
CA TRP A 29 -11.59 6.15 9.12
C TRP A 29 -12.99 5.78 8.61
N SER A 30 -13.93 5.50 9.52
CA SER A 30 -15.32 5.24 9.14
C SER A 30 -15.95 6.43 8.41
N ARG A 31 -15.73 7.65 8.89
CA ARG A 31 -16.21 8.89 8.23
C ARG A 31 -15.53 9.08 6.87
N ALA A 32 -14.18 8.95 6.81
CA ALA A 32 -13.44 9.13 5.56
C ALA A 32 -13.90 8.19 4.45
N LEU A 33 -14.13 6.92 4.78
CA LEU A 33 -14.59 5.92 3.82
C LEU A 33 -16.07 6.11 3.45
N ALA A 34 -16.93 6.49 4.39
CA ALA A 34 -18.33 6.78 4.12
C ALA A 34 -18.47 7.99 3.16
N GLU A 35 -17.68 9.05 3.38
CA GLU A 35 -17.61 10.21 2.50
C GLU A 35 -17.20 9.82 1.08
N ALA A 36 -16.09 9.08 0.93
CA ALA A 36 -15.63 8.63 -0.38
C ALA A 36 -16.65 7.74 -1.11
N ARG A 37 -17.34 6.84 -0.38
CA ARG A 37 -18.38 6.00 -0.94
C ARG A 37 -19.62 6.82 -1.39
N SER A 38 -19.97 7.87 -0.67
CA SER A 38 -21.09 8.75 -1.04
C SER A 38 -20.84 9.55 -2.33
N GLN A 39 -19.57 9.78 -2.65
CA GLN A 39 -19.14 10.50 -3.86
C GLN A 39 -18.76 9.55 -5.01
N ALA A 40 -18.91 8.23 -4.80
CA ALA A 40 -18.47 7.25 -5.76
C ALA A 40 -19.33 7.23 -7.02
N ALA A 41 -18.68 7.27 -8.18
CA ALA A 41 -19.27 6.95 -9.47
C ALA A 41 -18.79 5.56 -9.94
N GLU A 42 -19.54 4.95 -10.82
CA GLU A 42 -19.19 3.67 -11.43
C GLU A 42 -17.75 3.72 -12.03
N PRO A 43 -16.98 2.65 -11.88
CA PRO A 43 -15.69 2.54 -12.54
C PRO A 43 -15.87 2.53 -14.06
N VAL A 44 -14.95 3.20 -14.74
CA VAL A 44 -14.90 3.21 -16.21
C VAL A 44 -13.77 2.29 -16.65
N LEU A 45 -14.08 1.33 -17.50
CA LEU A 45 -13.15 0.38 -18.08
C LEU A 45 -12.97 0.71 -19.57
N THR A 46 -11.72 0.91 -19.99
CA THR A 46 -11.38 1.17 -21.39
C THR A 46 -10.38 0.09 -21.84
N PRO A 47 -10.72 -0.69 -22.89
CA PRO A 47 -9.79 -1.68 -23.42
C PRO A 47 -8.42 -1.06 -23.79
N HIS A 48 -7.35 -1.66 -23.32
CA HIS A 48 -5.99 -1.30 -23.69
C HIS A 48 -5.44 -2.32 -24.67
N GLU A 49 -5.69 -2.06 -25.96
CA GLU A 49 -5.36 -2.99 -27.03
C GLU A 49 -3.91 -2.83 -27.48
N VAL A 50 -3.07 -3.80 -27.15
CA VAL A 50 -1.71 -3.94 -27.64
C VAL A 50 -1.59 -5.31 -28.29
N ALA A 51 -1.24 -5.37 -29.57
CA ALA A 51 -1.20 -6.62 -30.35
C ALA A 51 -0.26 -7.69 -29.77
N ALA A 52 0.72 -7.27 -28.94
CA ALA A 52 1.63 -8.19 -28.27
C ALA A 52 1.00 -8.90 -27.05
N TYR A 53 -0.11 -8.40 -26.49
CA TYR A 53 -0.80 -9.01 -25.34
C TYR A 53 -1.75 -10.12 -25.81
N ARG A 54 -1.19 -11.19 -26.38
CA ARG A 54 -1.98 -12.27 -26.97
C ARG A 54 -2.79 -13.05 -25.93
N GLU A 55 -2.20 -13.27 -24.75
CA GLU A 55 -2.75 -14.08 -23.68
C GLU A 55 -3.35 -13.24 -22.53
N LEU A 56 -3.35 -11.92 -22.67
CA LEU A 56 -3.85 -11.00 -21.64
C LEU A 56 -4.98 -10.14 -22.18
N ASP A 57 -6.06 -10.01 -21.40
CA ASP A 57 -7.01 -8.92 -21.51
C ASP A 57 -6.60 -7.82 -20.55
N VAL A 58 -6.42 -6.61 -21.08
CA VAL A 58 -5.97 -5.45 -20.31
C VAL A 58 -6.98 -4.33 -20.43
N GLN A 59 -7.39 -3.79 -19.29
CA GLN A 59 -8.28 -2.63 -19.19
C GLN A 59 -7.58 -1.50 -18.47
N ASP A 60 -7.68 -0.29 -19.02
CA ASP A 60 -7.42 0.93 -18.29
C ASP A 60 -8.67 1.27 -17.46
N VAL A 61 -8.51 1.24 -16.15
CA VAL A 61 -9.58 1.46 -15.19
C VAL A 61 -9.46 2.84 -14.58
N SER A 62 -10.59 3.54 -14.47
CA SER A 62 -10.69 4.78 -13.72
C SER A 62 -11.84 4.66 -12.71
N PHE A 63 -11.53 4.84 -11.42
CA PHE A 63 -12.49 4.73 -10.33
C PHE A 63 -12.45 5.93 -9.39
N SER A 64 -13.50 6.13 -8.56
CA SER A 64 -13.55 7.22 -7.59
C SER A 64 -12.80 6.83 -6.32
N GLY A 65 -11.76 7.57 -5.99
CA GLY A 65 -11.00 7.51 -4.74
C GLY A 65 -11.46 8.54 -3.71
N GLY A 66 -10.53 8.99 -2.87
CA GLY A 66 -10.76 10.06 -1.91
C GLY A 66 -11.17 11.37 -2.59
N ASP A 67 -12.07 12.11 -1.93
CA ASP A 67 -12.63 13.38 -2.41
C ASP A 67 -13.36 13.25 -3.78
N GLY A 68 -13.79 12.04 -4.15
CA GLY A 68 -14.42 11.75 -5.44
C GLY A 68 -13.46 11.83 -6.64
N HIS A 69 -12.17 12.06 -6.42
CA HIS A 69 -11.20 12.18 -7.49
C HIS A 69 -11.00 10.86 -8.24
N ARG A 70 -10.74 10.95 -9.55
CA ARG A 70 -10.54 9.77 -10.39
C ARG A 70 -9.13 9.23 -10.23
N ILE A 71 -9.03 7.97 -9.81
CA ILE A 71 -7.78 7.22 -9.68
C ILE A 71 -7.67 6.26 -10.85
N ARG A 72 -6.47 6.15 -11.42
CA ARG A 72 -6.19 5.24 -12.52
C ARG A 72 -5.71 3.89 -11.99
N ALA A 73 -6.02 2.83 -12.72
CA ALA A 73 -5.51 1.50 -12.43
C ALA A 73 -5.39 0.68 -13.73
N TRP A 74 -4.55 -0.36 -13.72
CA TRP A 74 -4.59 -1.41 -14.73
C TRP A 74 -5.36 -2.61 -14.19
N TYR A 75 -6.30 -3.13 -14.98
CA TYR A 75 -6.93 -4.42 -14.73
C TYR A 75 -6.47 -5.42 -15.80
N LEU A 76 -5.81 -6.50 -15.35
CA LEU A 76 -5.27 -7.55 -16.21
C LEU A 76 -5.90 -8.88 -15.82
N ARG A 77 -6.24 -9.68 -16.83
CA ARG A 77 -6.71 -11.06 -16.65
C ARG A 77 -6.26 -11.96 -17.80
N PRO A 78 -6.22 -13.29 -17.62
CA PRO A 78 -5.98 -14.22 -18.73
C PRO A 78 -7.10 -14.08 -19.76
N ARG A 79 -6.74 -13.98 -21.05
CA ARG A 79 -7.70 -13.86 -22.16
C ARG A 79 -8.63 -15.07 -22.25
N GLY A 80 -8.14 -16.27 -21.97
CA GLY A 80 -8.90 -17.50 -22.05
C GLY A 80 -9.80 -17.81 -20.85
N ALA A 81 -9.84 -16.96 -19.83
CA ALA A 81 -10.59 -17.24 -18.60
C ALA A 81 -12.11 -17.21 -18.76
N GLY A 82 -12.66 -16.64 -19.87
CA GLY A 82 -14.10 -16.51 -20.08
C GLY A 82 -14.77 -15.73 -18.95
N ASP A 83 -15.95 -16.19 -18.52
CA ASP A 83 -16.71 -15.57 -17.43
C ASP A 83 -16.43 -16.19 -16.06
N ALA A 84 -15.47 -17.13 -15.95
CA ALA A 84 -15.13 -17.75 -14.69
C ALA A 84 -14.58 -16.71 -13.70
N PRO A 85 -15.12 -16.63 -12.46
CA PRO A 85 -14.63 -15.68 -11.49
C PRO A 85 -13.24 -16.08 -10.98
N LEU A 86 -12.28 -15.19 -11.09
CA LEU A 86 -10.87 -15.37 -10.72
C LEU A 86 -10.56 -14.75 -9.36
N ALA A 87 -9.66 -15.36 -8.61
CA ALA A 87 -9.03 -14.66 -7.50
C ALA A 87 -8.27 -13.44 -8.05
N CYS A 88 -8.30 -12.33 -7.31
CA CYS A 88 -7.71 -11.07 -7.73
C CYS A 88 -6.64 -10.59 -6.75
N ARG A 89 -5.47 -10.25 -7.29
CA ARG A 89 -4.42 -9.52 -6.56
C ARG A 89 -4.54 -8.03 -6.84
N VAL A 90 -4.83 -7.24 -5.81
CA VAL A 90 -4.74 -5.78 -5.88
C VAL A 90 -3.33 -5.37 -5.46
N THR A 91 -2.61 -4.68 -6.34
CA THR A 91 -1.21 -4.30 -6.15
C THR A 91 -1.08 -2.80 -5.98
N PHE A 92 -0.32 -2.39 -4.97
CA PHE A 92 0.00 -1.01 -4.65
C PHE A 92 1.48 -0.73 -4.89
N ILE A 93 1.80 0.52 -5.26
CA ILE A 93 3.11 0.93 -5.75
C ILE A 93 3.90 1.65 -4.65
N GLY A 94 5.22 1.49 -4.67
CA GLY A 94 6.15 2.16 -3.76
C GLY A 94 6.24 3.67 -4.00
N TYR A 95 6.82 4.38 -3.04
CA TYR A 95 6.94 5.84 -3.04
C TYR A 95 7.64 6.35 -4.32
N GLY A 96 7.08 7.39 -4.91
CA GLY A 96 7.56 8.02 -6.13
C GLY A 96 7.25 7.27 -7.43
N GLY A 97 6.79 6.02 -7.36
CA GLY A 97 6.38 5.24 -8.51
C GLY A 97 4.90 5.38 -8.86
N GLY A 98 4.56 5.02 -10.09
CA GLY A 98 3.20 4.90 -10.60
C GLY A 98 2.90 3.48 -11.10
N ARG A 99 1.69 3.30 -11.63
CA ARG A 99 1.19 1.99 -12.10
C ARG A 99 1.97 1.39 -13.28
N ASP A 100 2.93 2.13 -13.87
CA ASP A 100 3.76 1.71 -15.00
C ASP A 100 2.94 1.22 -16.21
N TYR A 101 3.56 0.37 -17.05
CA TYR A 101 2.87 -0.29 -18.16
C TYR A 101 2.35 -1.67 -17.73
N PRO A 102 1.23 -2.14 -18.32
CA PRO A 102 0.60 -3.41 -17.91
C PRO A 102 1.54 -4.61 -17.92
N ILE A 103 2.52 -4.64 -18.83
CA ILE A 103 3.46 -5.77 -18.96
C ILE A 103 4.27 -6.03 -17.67
N ALA A 104 4.55 -4.98 -16.91
CA ALA A 104 5.27 -5.11 -15.62
C ALA A 104 4.49 -5.93 -14.58
N HIS A 105 3.17 -6.12 -14.79
CA HIS A 105 2.26 -6.77 -13.85
C HIS A 105 1.68 -8.10 -14.37
N SER A 106 2.35 -8.71 -15.35
CA SER A 106 1.86 -9.91 -16.05
C SER A 106 1.99 -11.22 -15.27
N LEU A 107 2.74 -11.27 -14.16
CA LEU A 107 3.03 -12.51 -13.43
C LEU A 107 1.76 -13.26 -13.01
N TYR A 108 0.88 -12.64 -12.27
CA TYR A 108 -0.34 -13.28 -11.76
C TYR A 108 -1.33 -13.60 -12.88
N PRO A 109 -1.58 -12.71 -13.87
CA PRO A 109 -2.38 -13.06 -15.04
C PRO A 109 -1.82 -14.22 -15.86
N ALA A 110 -0.49 -14.33 -16.01
CA ALA A 110 0.14 -15.48 -16.66
C ALA A 110 -0.06 -16.79 -15.88
N CYS A 111 -0.31 -16.71 -14.57
CA CYS A 111 -0.60 -17.85 -13.70
C CYS A 111 -2.10 -18.12 -13.52
N GLY A 112 -2.98 -17.45 -14.26
CA GLY A 112 -4.42 -17.73 -14.24
C GLY A 112 -5.25 -16.86 -13.29
N TYR A 113 -4.69 -15.79 -12.73
CA TYR A 113 -5.35 -14.89 -11.77
C TYR A 113 -5.65 -13.51 -12.36
N ALA A 114 -6.55 -12.78 -11.75
CA ALA A 114 -6.76 -11.38 -12.07
C ALA A 114 -5.79 -10.48 -11.27
N THR A 115 -5.45 -9.33 -11.83
CA THR A 115 -4.66 -8.31 -11.13
C THR A 115 -5.25 -6.94 -11.36
N LEU A 116 -5.42 -6.16 -10.30
CA LEU A 116 -5.67 -4.72 -10.35
C LEU A 116 -4.45 -3.98 -9.80
N VAL A 117 -3.88 -3.06 -10.56
CA VAL A 117 -2.71 -2.27 -10.14
C VAL A 117 -3.13 -0.82 -10.01
N MET A 118 -3.18 -0.32 -8.78
CA MET A 118 -3.57 1.06 -8.49
C MET A 118 -2.40 2.01 -8.74
N ASP A 119 -2.68 3.11 -9.41
CA ASP A 119 -1.77 4.24 -9.51
C ASP A 119 -1.83 5.10 -8.24
N SER A 120 -0.71 5.67 -7.81
CA SER A 120 -0.65 6.56 -6.67
C SER A 120 -0.82 8.01 -7.12
N ARG A 121 -1.84 8.72 -6.59
CA ARG A 121 -2.10 10.12 -6.93
C ARG A 121 -0.84 10.99 -6.80
N SER A 122 -0.59 11.87 -7.76
CA SER A 122 0.55 12.79 -7.88
C SER A 122 1.94 12.15 -7.76
N GLN A 123 2.04 10.83 -7.92
CA GLN A 123 3.30 10.10 -7.98
C GLN A 123 3.51 9.51 -9.39
N GLY A 124 4.62 8.83 -9.60
CA GLY A 124 4.94 8.22 -10.91
C GLY A 124 5.93 9.03 -11.74
N GLY A 125 6.74 9.86 -11.08
CA GLY A 125 7.75 10.71 -11.73
C GLY A 125 9.21 10.29 -11.49
N THR A 126 9.47 9.16 -10.80
CA THR A 126 10.84 8.78 -10.45
C THR A 126 11.32 7.48 -11.08
N TRP A 127 10.75 6.34 -10.74
CA TRP A 127 11.27 5.03 -11.15
C TRP A 127 10.26 4.17 -11.94
N SER A 128 8.96 4.50 -11.87
CA SER A 128 7.92 3.94 -12.73
C SER A 128 6.88 5.00 -13.06
N ALA A 129 6.28 4.90 -14.26
CA ALA A 129 5.37 5.91 -14.76
C ALA A 129 3.99 5.86 -14.09
N GLY A 130 3.42 7.04 -13.79
CA GLY A 130 2.05 7.22 -13.29
C GLY A 130 1.36 8.37 -14.00
N ASP A 131 0.02 8.42 -13.94
CA ASP A 131 -0.79 9.43 -14.61
C ASP A 131 -2.04 9.85 -13.83
N THR A 132 -2.08 9.54 -12.54
CA THR A 132 -3.17 9.96 -11.65
C THR A 132 -2.86 11.35 -11.05
N PRO A 133 -3.64 12.39 -11.37
CA PRO A 133 -3.46 13.70 -10.78
C PRO A 133 -3.95 13.75 -9.34
N ASP A 134 -3.51 14.79 -8.58
CA ASP A 134 -4.09 15.18 -7.29
C ASP A 134 -4.65 16.61 -7.39
N PRO A 135 -5.88 16.80 -7.91
CA PRO A 135 -6.40 18.13 -8.23
C PRO A 135 -6.46 19.10 -7.05
N GLY A 136 -6.66 18.59 -5.84
CA GLY A 136 -6.70 19.40 -4.63
C GLY A 136 -5.36 20.06 -4.27
N ALA A 137 -4.25 19.57 -4.83
CA ALA A 137 -2.92 20.13 -4.64
C ALA A 137 -2.43 20.97 -5.85
N GLY A 138 -3.29 21.19 -6.86
CA GLY A 138 -2.90 21.86 -8.10
C GLY A 138 -2.10 20.98 -9.07
N ALA A 139 -1.97 19.70 -8.78
CA ALA A 139 -1.27 18.73 -9.62
C ALA A 139 -2.10 18.36 -10.85
N SER A 140 -1.43 18.25 -12.01
CA SER A 140 -2.05 17.89 -13.29
C SER A 140 -1.69 16.49 -13.78
N GLY A 141 -0.83 15.76 -13.06
CA GLY A 141 -0.33 14.44 -13.46
C GLY A 141 0.68 13.88 -12.47
N ALA A 142 1.67 13.14 -12.96
CA ALA A 142 2.76 12.62 -12.16
C ALA A 142 3.64 13.75 -11.59
N GLU A 143 4.04 13.61 -10.35
CA GLU A 143 4.90 14.57 -9.66
C GLU A 143 6.14 13.87 -9.10
N HIS A 144 7.16 14.68 -8.79
CA HIS A 144 8.34 14.22 -8.09
C HIS A 144 8.00 13.94 -6.61
N PRO A 145 8.69 13.01 -5.91
CA PRO A 145 8.54 12.79 -4.48
C PRO A 145 8.63 14.08 -3.66
N GLY A 146 8.02 14.07 -2.49
CA GLY A 146 7.91 15.23 -1.58
C GLY A 146 6.49 15.37 -1.04
N VAL A 147 5.74 14.25 -0.94
CA VAL A 147 4.35 14.26 -0.45
C VAL A 147 4.25 14.05 1.07
N MET A 148 5.35 13.74 1.76
CA MET A 148 5.33 13.38 3.16
C MET A 148 4.84 14.51 4.08
N SER A 149 5.14 15.75 3.77
CA SER A 149 4.68 16.93 4.53
C SER A 149 3.37 17.52 4.00
N ARG A 150 2.82 17.00 2.89
CA ARG A 150 1.63 17.57 2.23
C ARG A 150 0.38 17.44 3.11
N GLY A 151 -0.08 18.56 3.68
CA GLY A 151 -1.24 18.62 4.56
C GLY A 151 -0.99 18.06 5.97
N ILE A 152 0.27 17.91 6.41
CA ILE A 152 0.69 17.28 7.67
C ILE A 152 0.13 17.94 8.94
N ALA A 153 -0.27 19.19 8.87
CA ALA A 153 -0.78 19.93 10.04
C ALA A 153 -2.15 19.45 10.54
N SER A 154 -2.88 18.64 9.75
CA SER A 154 -4.19 18.08 10.14
C SER A 154 -4.41 16.71 9.51
N PRO A 155 -4.96 15.74 10.27
CA PRO A 155 -5.33 14.44 9.73
C PRO A 155 -6.27 14.52 8.53
N GLU A 156 -7.20 15.47 8.52
CA GLU A 156 -8.21 15.64 7.46
C GLU A 156 -7.60 16.07 6.13
N THR A 157 -6.50 16.83 6.15
CA THR A 157 -5.85 17.37 4.94
C THR A 157 -4.64 16.54 4.50
N TYR A 158 -4.21 15.60 5.33
CA TYR A 158 -2.98 14.86 5.08
C TYR A 158 -3.08 14.00 3.81
N TYR A 159 -2.02 14.02 3.01
CA TYR A 159 -1.94 13.28 1.76
C TYR A 159 -2.25 11.79 1.92
N TYR A 160 -1.69 11.12 2.95
CA TYR A 160 -1.88 9.69 3.16
C TYR A 160 -3.30 9.32 3.59
N ARG A 161 -4.11 10.23 4.17
CA ARG A 161 -5.55 10.00 4.36
C ARG A 161 -6.23 9.66 3.03
N ARG A 162 -5.98 10.51 2.02
CA ARG A 162 -6.58 10.31 0.68
C ARG A 162 -6.03 9.07 0.00
N LEU A 163 -4.72 8.82 0.09
CA LEU A 163 -4.08 7.68 -0.53
C LEU A 163 -4.56 6.34 0.09
N TYR A 164 -4.81 6.27 1.41
CA TYR A 164 -5.38 5.09 2.06
C TYR A 164 -6.85 4.88 1.65
N VAL A 165 -7.61 5.95 1.54
CA VAL A 165 -8.97 5.88 0.99
C VAL A 165 -8.94 5.35 -0.44
N ASP A 166 -8.02 5.83 -1.30
CA ASP A 166 -7.86 5.32 -2.67
C ASP A 166 -7.59 3.82 -2.69
N ALA A 167 -6.72 3.35 -1.80
CA ALA A 167 -6.35 1.93 -1.71
C ALA A 167 -7.56 1.05 -1.30
N VAL A 168 -8.35 1.48 -0.33
CA VAL A 168 -9.60 0.79 0.03
C VAL A 168 -10.59 0.81 -1.15
N ARG A 169 -10.75 1.96 -1.82
CA ARG A 169 -11.62 2.08 -2.99
C ARG A 169 -11.16 1.23 -4.17
N ALA A 170 -9.84 1.03 -4.33
CA ALA A 170 -9.29 0.11 -5.33
C ALA A 170 -9.74 -1.34 -5.08
N VAL A 171 -9.71 -1.80 -3.83
CA VAL A 171 -10.17 -3.15 -3.46
C VAL A 171 -11.68 -3.29 -3.66
N GLU A 172 -12.47 -2.30 -3.25
CA GLU A 172 -13.91 -2.27 -3.50
C GLU A 172 -14.25 -2.28 -5.01
N THR A 173 -13.46 -1.54 -5.80
CA THR A 173 -13.54 -1.57 -7.26
C THR A 173 -13.22 -2.95 -7.80
N ALA A 174 -12.08 -3.55 -7.39
CA ALA A 174 -11.71 -4.91 -7.81
C ALA A 174 -12.84 -5.91 -7.56
N ALA A 175 -13.50 -5.82 -6.41
CA ALA A 175 -14.61 -6.69 -6.03
C ALA A 175 -15.86 -6.52 -6.92
N SER A 176 -15.98 -5.43 -7.68
CA SER A 176 -17.07 -5.14 -8.61
C SER A 176 -16.72 -5.42 -10.08
N LEU A 177 -15.43 -5.68 -10.38
CA LEU A 177 -14.98 -5.89 -11.76
C LEU A 177 -15.51 -7.21 -12.34
N PRO A 178 -15.84 -7.23 -13.64
CA PRO A 178 -16.26 -8.46 -14.33
C PRO A 178 -15.19 -9.54 -14.23
N GLY A 179 -15.59 -10.76 -13.86
CA GLY A 179 -14.71 -11.92 -13.76
C GLY A 179 -13.79 -11.94 -12.52
N VAL A 180 -14.06 -11.11 -11.52
CA VAL A 180 -13.40 -11.19 -10.20
C VAL A 180 -14.30 -11.91 -9.19
N ASP A 181 -13.72 -12.85 -8.46
CA ASP A 181 -14.36 -13.46 -7.30
C ASP A 181 -14.16 -12.54 -6.08
N ARG A 182 -15.23 -11.90 -5.65
CA ARG A 182 -15.26 -11.02 -4.48
C ARG A 182 -14.79 -11.69 -3.18
N GLY A 183 -14.93 -12.99 -3.07
CA GLY A 183 -14.48 -13.77 -1.90
C GLY A 183 -13.00 -14.14 -1.91
N ARG A 184 -12.29 -13.88 -3.02
CA ARG A 184 -10.89 -14.26 -3.23
C ARG A 184 -10.03 -13.07 -3.65
N ILE A 185 -9.95 -12.05 -2.78
CA ILE A 185 -9.15 -10.84 -3.01
C ILE A 185 -7.96 -10.82 -2.06
N GLY A 186 -6.75 -10.71 -2.63
CA GLY A 186 -5.52 -10.44 -1.93
C GLY A 186 -4.99 -9.04 -2.26
N VAL A 187 -4.34 -8.40 -1.29
CA VAL A 187 -3.64 -7.11 -1.47
C VAL A 187 -2.15 -7.31 -1.37
N ALA A 188 -1.37 -6.52 -2.09
CA ALA A 188 0.07 -6.65 -2.06
C ALA A 188 0.81 -5.38 -2.42
N GLY A 189 2.03 -5.24 -1.89
CA GLY A 189 2.95 -4.19 -2.26
C GLY A 189 4.22 -4.18 -1.43
N MET A 190 5.18 -3.37 -1.86
CA MET A 190 6.44 -3.16 -1.17
C MET A 190 6.55 -1.69 -0.74
N SER A 191 7.19 -1.43 0.41
CA SER A 191 7.44 -0.07 0.90
C SER A 191 6.13 0.69 1.12
N GLN A 192 5.91 1.83 0.46
CA GLN A 192 4.60 2.49 0.44
C GLN A 192 3.48 1.54 -0.01
N GLY A 193 3.73 0.71 -1.02
CA GLY A 193 2.77 -0.31 -1.45
C GLY A 193 2.43 -1.31 -0.35
N GLY A 194 3.43 -1.70 0.45
CA GLY A 194 3.25 -2.55 1.64
C GLY A 194 2.43 -1.86 2.72
N ALA A 195 2.66 -0.56 2.94
CA ALA A 195 1.85 0.26 3.84
C ALA A 195 0.38 0.31 3.40
N LEU A 196 0.13 0.52 2.10
CA LEU A 196 -1.21 0.53 1.53
C LEU A 196 -1.90 -0.83 1.64
N ALA A 197 -1.15 -1.92 1.49
CA ALA A 197 -1.67 -3.28 1.68
C ALA A 197 -2.11 -3.52 3.14
N LEU A 198 -1.29 -3.15 4.13
CA LEU A 198 -1.64 -3.25 5.55
C LEU A 198 -2.85 -2.37 5.89
N ALA A 199 -2.81 -1.08 5.50
CA ALA A 199 -3.91 -0.15 5.75
C ALA A 199 -5.23 -0.65 5.15
N THR A 200 -5.19 -1.16 3.91
CA THR A 200 -6.38 -1.69 3.25
C THR A 200 -6.91 -2.95 3.93
N ALA A 201 -6.02 -3.86 4.34
CA ALA A 201 -6.42 -5.05 5.09
C ALA A 201 -7.06 -4.71 6.45
N ALA A 202 -6.58 -3.63 7.10
CA ALA A 202 -7.14 -3.14 8.36
C ALA A 202 -8.48 -2.39 8.19
N LEU A 203 -8.62 -1.61 7.10
CA LEU A 203 -9.76 -0.71 6.88
C LEU A 203 -10.89 -1.34 6.04
N ALA A 204 -10.63 -2.48 5.39
CA ALA A 204 -11.62 -3.26 4.65
C ALA A 204 -11.64 -4.74 5.13
N PRO A 205 -11.81 -4.99 6.45
CA PRO A 205 -11.86 -6.35 6.97
C PRO A 205 -13.03 -7.10 6.32
N GLY A 206 -12.86 -8.40 6.12
CA GLY A 206 -13.86 -9.23 5.45
C GLY A 206 -13.85 -9.15 3.91
N LEU A 207 -13.29 -8.12 3.30
CA LEU A 207 -13.11 -8.03 1.84
C LEU A 207 -11.72 -8.54 1.42
N VAL A 208 -10.68 -8.18 2.17
CA VAL A 208 -9.32 -8.67 1.97
C VAL A 208 -9.14 -10.01 2.70
N ARG A 209 -8.68 -11.04 2.00
CA ARG A 209 -8.42 -12.38 2.55
C ARG A 209 -6.95 -12.70 2.71
N LEU A 210 -6.10 -12.04 1.94
CA LEU A 210 -4.65 -12.22 1.94
C LEU A 210 -3.96 -10.87 1.84
N CYS A 211 -2.96 -10.64 2.67
CA CYS A 211 -2.13 -9.43 2.64
C CYS A 211 -0.66 -9.81 2.50
N HIS A 212 -0.03 -9.41 1.40
CA HIS A 212 1.41 -9.48 1.20
C HIS A 212 2.01 -8.08 1.37
N SER A 213 2.80 -7.89 2.40
CA SER A 213 3.36 -6.57 2.72
C SER A 213 4.86 -6.65 2.91
N ASP A 214 5.60 -6.21 1.90
CA ASP A 214 7.05 -6.29 1.86
C ASP A 214 7.67 -5.00 2.39
N MET A 215 8.50 -5.11 3.42
CA MET A 215 9.24 -3.96 4.00
C MET A 215 8.37 -2.70 4.11
N PRO A 216 7.20 -2.79 4.79
CA PRO A 216 6.20 -1.73 4.75
C PRO A 216 6.71 -0.42 5.33
N PHE A 217 6.42 0.65 4.59
CA PHE A 217 6.53 2.03 5.04
C PHE A 217 5.38 2.42 5.97
N MET A 218 5.38 3.61 6.56
CA MET A 218 4.29 4.13 7.42
C MET A 218 3.92 3.19 8.58
N CYS A 219 4.92 2.60 9.22
CA CYS A 219 4.80 1.78 10.40
C CYS A 219 5.64 2.38 11.52
N ASP A 220 5.08 2.48 12.74
CA ASP A 220 5.75 3.06 13.92
C ASP A 220 6.50 4.34 13.55
N ILE A 221 5.74 5.29 13.01
CA ILE A 221 6.30 6.45 12.31
C ILE A 221 7.13 7.32 13.25
N GLU A 222 6.71 7.48 14.51
CA GLU A 222 7.48 8.26 15.49
C GLU A 222 8.87 7.68 15.69
N ARG A 223 8.99 6.35 15.79
CA ARG A 223 10.30 5.69 15.84
C ARG A 223 11.06 5.81 14.51
N ALA A 224 10.35 5.71 13.40
CA ALA A 224 11.00 5.88 12.09
C ALA A 224 11.67 7.24 11.93
N LEU A 225 11.08 8.33 12.45
CA LEU A 225 11.69 9.65 12.45
C LEU A 225 13.00 9.71 13.26
N ASP A 226 13.18 8.82 14.24
CA ASP A 226 14.38 8.76 15.07
C ASP A 226 15.50 7.91 14.44
N VAL A 227 15.15 6.85 13.67
CA VAL A 227 16.14 5.82 13.28
C VAL A 227 16.33 5.67 11.78
N ALA A 228 15.39 6.11 10.93
CA ALA A 228 15.56 6.07 9.48
C ALA A 228 16.62 7.08 9.02
N SER A 229 17.51 6.66 8.12
CA SER A 229 18.57 7.51 7.58
C SER A 229 18.42 7.85 6.10
N ASP A 230 17.41 7.25 5.45
CA ASP A 230 17.12 7.46 4.04
C ASP A 230 15.69 7.96 3.81
N PRO A 231 15.43 8.66 2.68
CA PRO A 231 14.07 9.07 2.29
C PRO A 231 13.12 7.86 2.18
N PRO A 232 11.79 8.05 2.41
CA PRO A 232 11.09 9.34 2.57
C PRO A 232 10.93 9.83 4.01
N TYR A 233 11.29 9.09 5.07
CA TYR A 233 11.13 9.60 6.43
C TYR A 233 12.00 10.84 6.68
N THR A 234 13.19 10.93 6.09
CA THR A 234 14.06 12.10 6.22
C THR A 234 13.43 13.38 5.65
N GLU A 235 12.50 13.30 4.68
CA GLU A 235 11.72 14.46 4.22
C GLU A 235 10.94 15.12 5.38
N LEU A 236 10.36 14.29 6.28
CA LEU A 236 9.66 14.81 7.46
C LEU A 236 10.63 15.36 8.50
N VAL A 237 11.76 14.69 8.73
CA VAL A 237 12.79 15.15 9.68
C VAL A 237 13.30 16.52 9.26
N GLU A 238 13.66 16.69 7.98
CA GLU A 238 14.13 17.95 7.42
C GLU A 238 13.05 19.04 7.49
N TYR A 239 11.80 18.69 7.15
CA TYR A 239 10.68 19.61 7.22
C TYR A 239 10.40 20.09 8.65
N LEU A 240 10.33 19.18 9.62
CA LEU A 240 10.05 19.50 11.02
C LEU A 240 11.25 20.21 11.70
N ALA A 241 12.48 19.99 11.24
CA ALA A 241 13.62 20.77 11.70
C ALA A 241 13.51 22.25 11.31
N LEU A 242 12.87 22.56 10.18
CA LEU A 242 12.60 23.93 9.73
C LEU A 242 11.31 24.52 10.34
N HIS A 243 10.36 23.65 10.73
CA HIS A 243 9.03 24.00 11.22
C HIS A 243 8.73 23.33 12.57
N PRO A 244 9.53 23.58 13.63
CA PRO A 244 9.37 22.91 14.92
C PRO A 244 8.03 23.19 15.60
N GLU A 245 7.38 24.30 15.25
CA GLU A 245 6.03 24.63 15.73
C GLU A 245 4.95 23.67 15.27
N LEU A 246 5.20 22.91 14.21
CA LEU A 246 4.28 21.89 13.66
C LEU A 246 4.48 20.49 14.25
N ASP A 247 5.55 20.22 15.01
CA ASP A 247 5.89 18.87 15.48
C ASP A 247 4.71 18.18 16.18
N HIS A 248 4.07 18.87 17.12
CA HIS A 248 2.93 18.29 17.85
C HIS A 248 1.75 17.93 16.92
N ALA A 249 1.37 18.84 16.03
CA ALA A 249 0.26 18.63 15.08
C ALA A 249 0.61 17.51 14.07
N ALA A 250 1.85 17.49 13.59
CA ALA A 250 2.34 16.46 12.68
C ALA A 250 2.30 15.07 13.33
N ARG A 251 2.77 14.90 14.56
CA ARG A 251 2.70 13.61 15.29
C ARG A 251 1.27 13.13 15.47
N LEU A 252 0.34 14.01 15.84
CA LEU A 252 -1.09 13.67 15.92
C LEU A 252 -1.63 13.21 14.57
N THR A 253 -1.27 13.88 13.49
CA THR A 253 -1.66 13.52 12.13
C THR A 253 -1.10 12.14 11.73
N LEU A 254 0.19 11.92 11.97
CA LEU A 254 0.88 10.67 11.63
C LEU A 254 0.30 9.46 12.35
N ARG A 255 -0.14 9.59 13.60
CA ARG A 255 -0.80 8.50 14.34
C ARG A 255 -2.09 8.01 13.68
N HIS A 256 -2.81 8.84 12.92
CA HIS A 256 -4.02 8.42 12.20
C HIS A 256 -3.72 7.52 11.00
N VAL A 257 -2.49 7.54 10.49
CA VAL A 257 -2.07 6.76 9.31
C VAL A 257 -0.98 5.74 9.63
N ASP A 258 -0.63 5.57 10.90
CA ASP A 258 0.41 4.63 11.33
C ASP A 258 -0.13 3.18 11.29
N ASN A 259 0.48 2.35 10.44
CA ASN A 259 0.07 0.95 10.32
C ASN A 259 0.34 0.12 11.58
N ALA A 260 1.29 0.50 12.44
CA ALA A 260 1.47 -0.19 13.72
C ALA A 260 0.27 0.00 14.65
N LEU A 261 -0.47 1.11 14.51
CA LEU A 261 -1.70 1.37 15.25
C LEU A 261 -2.95 0.77 14.55
N LEU A 262 -2.94 0.64 13.22
CA LEU A 262 -4.04 0.05 12.45
C LEU A 262 -4.01 -1.49 12.44
N ALA A 263 -2.84 -2.10 12.58
CA ALA A 263 -2.60 -3.52 12.31
C ALA A 263 -3.43 -4.50 13.16
N SER A 264 -3.88 -4.11 14.35
CA SER A 264 -4.73 -4.94 15.20
C SER A 264 -6.11 -5.25 14.58
N ARG A 265 -6.52 -4.48 13.56
CA ARG A 265 -7.80 -4.62 12.83
C ARG A 265 -7.71 -5.57 11.63
N ILE A 266 -6.50 -6.07 11.31
CA ILE A 266 -6.29 -6.97 10.18
C ILE A 266 -6.83 -8.36 10.51
N GLU A 267 -7.79 -8.82 9.70
CA GLU A 267 -8.37 -10.18 9.77
C GLU A 267 -7.76 -11.11 8.70
N ALA A 268 -7.17 -10.55 7.65
CA ALA A 268 -6.57 -11.28 6.55
C ALA A 268 -5.34 -12.09 6.99
N LYS A 269 -5.13 -13.28 6.39
CA LYS A 269 -3.83 -13.94 6.47
C LYS A 269 -2.77 -12.99 5.94
N THR A 270 -1.69 -12.79 6.69
CA THR A 270 -0.67 -11.78 6.35
C THR A 270 0.71 -12.41 6.24
N LEU A 271 1.37 -12.21 5.09
CA LEU A 271 2.77 -12.53 4.87
C LEU A 271 3.55 -11.22 4.71
N MET A 272 4.58 -11.05 5.53
CA MET A 272 5.48 -9.90 5.48
C MET A 272 6.91 -10.34 5.23
N CYS A 273 7.76 -9.42 4.77
CA CYS A 273 9.20 -9.58 4.88
C CYS A 273 9.87 -8.32 5.41
N VAL A 274 11.08 -8.49 5.95
CA VAL A 274 11.88 -7.42 6.53
C VAL A 274 13.36 -7.61 6.22
N GLY A 275 14.02 -6.55 5.73
CA GLY A 275 15.48 -6.50 5.56
C GLY A 275 16.13 -5.98 6.86
N LEU A 276 17.05 -6.76 7.45
CA LEU A 276 17.71 -6.31 8.69
C LEU A 276 18.71 -5.15 8.49
N ARG A 277 18.96 -4.76 7.25
CA ARG A 277 19.85 -3.65 6.87
C ARG A 277 19.10 -2.51 6.19
N ASP A 278 17.78 -2.51 6.32
CA ASP A 278 16.90 -1.55 5.68
C ASP A 278 16.92 -0.21 6.44
N THR A 279 17.50 0.80 5.83
CA THR A 279 17.60 2.17 6.36
C THR A 279 16.45 3.07 5.94
N VAL A 280 15.63 2.61 5.00
CA VAL A 280 14.40 3.28 4.52
C VAL A 280 13.21 2.93 5.40
N CYS A 281 12.98 1.61 5.60
CA CYS A 281 11.95 1.08 6.50
C CYS A 281 12.62 0.25 7.60
N PRO A 282 13.08 0.89 8.69
CA PRO A 282 13.86 0.22 9.72
C PRO A 282 13.18 -1.03 10.28
N PRO A 283 13.93 -2.13 10.54
CA PRO A 283 13.35 -3.39 11.00
C PRO A 283 12.41 -3.27 12.19
N SER A 284 12.72 -2.42 13.16
CA SER A 284 11.87 -2.23 14.34
C SER A 284 10.48 -1.69 13.98
N THR A 285 10.39 -0.81 12.98
CA THR A 285 9.12 -0.23 12.56
C THR A 285 8.24 -1.29 11.86
N VAL A 286 8.86 -2.12 11.02
CA VAL A 286 8.18 -3.25 10.38
C VAL A 286 7.67 -4.26 11.40
N PHE A 287 8.51 -4.62 12.39
CA PHE A 287 8.13 -5.53 13.46
C PHE A 287 7.05 -4.95 14.37
N ALA A 288 7.01 -3.64 14.60
CA ALA A 288 5.94 -3.01 15.38
C ALA A 288 4.56 -3.28 14.77
N ALA A 289 4.43 -3.11 13.44
CA ALA A 289 3.19 -3.44 12.72
C ALA A 289 2.94 -4.96 12.71
N TYR A 290 3.94 -5.77 12.35
CA TYR A 290 3.80 -7.23 12.34
C TYR A 290 3.34 -7.77 13.69
N ASN A 291 3.98 -7.35 14.76
CA ASN A 291 3.67 -7.83 16.10
C ASN A 291 2.25 -7.43 16.55
N ALA A 292 1.68 -6.34 16.06
CA ALA A 292 0.33 -5.88 16.37
C ALA A 292 -0.79 -6.67 15.64
N ILE A 293 -0.49 -7.37 14.53
CA ILE A 293 -1.46 -8.20 13.81
C ILE A 293 -1.90 -9.38 14.69
N GLY A 294 -3.20 -9.61 14.82
CA GLY A 294 -3.78 -10.71 15.60
C GLY A 294 -4.18 -11.94 14.76
N SER A 295 -4.39 -11.76 13.46
CA SER A 295 -4.75 -12.83 12.52
C SER A 295 -3.55 -13.73 12.17
N PRO A 296 -3.75 -14.87 11.44
CA PRO A 296 -2.66 -15.70 10.98
C PRO A 296 -1.61 -14.89 10.19
N LYS A 297 -0.36 -14.96 10.62
CA LYS A 297 0.71 -14.15 10.05
C LYS A 297 2.04 -14.86 10.01
N GLU A 298 2.84 -14.52 9.01
CA GLU A 298 4.23 -14.95 8.86
C GLU A 298 5.11 -13.74 8.52
N ILE A 299 6.39 -13.76 8.94
CA ILE A 299 7.39 -12.77 8.55
C ILE A 299 8.68 -13.45 8.15
N ASP A 300 9.12 -13.21 6.93
CA ASP A 300 10.40 -13.66 6.41
C ASP A 300 11.48 -12.61 6.72
N VAL A 301 12.49 -13.01 7.49
CA VAL A 301 13.60 -12.14 7.88
C VAL A 301 14.74 -12.29 6.89
N LEU A 302 15.12 -11.21 6.23
CA LEU A 302 16.18 -11.14 5.22
C LEU A 302 17.44 -10.51 5.83
N PRO A 303 18.39 -11.29 6.39
CA PRO A 303 19.46 -10.75 7.24
C PRO A 303 20.49 -9.92 6.48
N TYR A 304 20.56 -10.03 5.17
CA TYR A 304 21.54 -9.36 4.33
C TYR A 304 20.93 -8.29 3.42
N SER A 305 19.59 -8.19 3.34
CA SER A 305 18.89 -7.21 2.53
C SER A 305 18.79 -5.86 3.22
N GLY A 306 18.93 -4.80 2.44
CA GLY A 306 18.47 -3.46 2.75
C GLY A 306 17.00 -3.30 2.34
N HIS A 307 16.70 -2.22 1.60
CA HIS A 307 15.34 -1.96 1.08
C HIS A 307 15.11 -2.64 -0.28
N GLU A 308 15.39 -3.93 -0.35
CA GLU A 308 15.18 -4.74 -1.57
C GLU A 308 14.71 -6.16 -1.23
N VAL A 309 13.86 -6.70 -2.10
CA VAL A 309 13.32 -8.06 -2.00
C VAL A 309 13.97 -8.94 -3.06
N PRO A 310 14.56 -10.10 -2.71
CA PRO A 310 15.11 -11.03 -3.69
C PRO A 310 14.05 -11.51 -4.68
N SER A 311 14.41 -11.67 -5.96
CA SER A 311 13.47 -12.10 -7.02
C SER A 311 12.78 -13.44 -6.71
N ALA A 312 13.45 -14.36 -6.01
CA ALA A 312 12.87 -15.63 -5.55
C ALA A 312 11.66 -15.44 -4.61
N TYR A 313 11.54 -14.27 -3.98
CA TYR A 313 10.42 -13.98 -3.09
C TYR A 313 9.09 -13.85 -3.82
N ALA A 314 9.12 -13.48 -5.11
CA ALA A 314 7.92 -13.48 -5.96
C ALA A 314 7.28 -14.87 -6.07
N GLU A 315 8.11 -15.94 -6.16
CA GLU A 315 7.64 -17.33 -6.17
C GLU A 315 7.05 -17.72 -4.79
N ARG A 316 7.66 -17.25 -3.69
CA ARG A 316 7.13 -17.47 -2.33
C ARG A 316 5.74 -16.86 -2.17
N GLN A 317 5.55 -15.61 -2.63
CA GLN A 317 4.25 -14.96 -2.61
C GLN A 317 3.23 -15.61 -3.54
N LEU A 318 3.65 -16.03 -4.74
CA LEU A 318 2.76 -16.74 -5.66
C LEU A 318 2.31 -18.06 -5.07
N ALA A 319 3.22 -18.84 -4.46
CA ALA A 319 2.88 -20.09 -3.80
C ALA A 319 1.88 -19.88 -2.65
N ASP A 320 2.06 -18.85 -1.83
CA ASP A 320 1.14 -18.49 -0.74
C ASP A 320 -0.23 -18.05 -1.28
N PHE A 321 -0.25 -17.31 -2.38
CA PHE A 321 -1.48 -16.89 -3.06
C PHE A 321 -2.26 -18.10 -3.61
N VAL A 322 -1.55 -19.03 -4.27
CA VAL A 322 -2.13 -20.30 -4.77
C VAL A 322 -2.66 -21.13 -3.62
N GLN A 323 -1.89 -21.29 -2.54
CA GLN A 323 -2.34 -22.05 -1.36
C GLN A 323 -3.61 -21.46 -0.74
N THR A 324 -3.78 -20.16 -0.81
CA THR A 324 -4.91 -19.46 -0.20
C THR A 324 -6.15 -19.48 -1.10
N PHE A 325 -5.99 -19.39 -2.42
CA PHE A 325 -7.08 -19.15 -3.38
C PHE A 325 -7.20 -20.19 -4.51
N GLY A 326 -6.24 -21.09 -4.64
CA GLY A 326 -6.18 -22.10 -5.70
C GLY A 326 -7.08 -23.30 -5.52
#